data_c7d7e9b871729cb402039186851bf936
#
_entry.id   c7d7e9b871729cb402039186851bf936
#
_cell.length_a   1.000
_cell.length_b   1.000
_cell.length_c   1.000
_cell.angle_alpha   90.00
_cell.angle_beta   90.00
_cell.angle_gamma   90.00
#
_symmetry.space_group_name_H-M   'P 1'
#
loop_
_entity.id
_entity.type
_entity.pdbx_description
1 polymer ?
#
loop_
_entity_poly.entity_id
_entity_poly.type
_entity_poly.pdbx_seq_one_letter_code
_entity_poly.pdbx_strand_id
1 'polypeptide(L)'
;QKIAKGQWKPIRDVNEIDPKDGYDVISTIDVYVQDIAHHALLESLQKNNAEHGCVVVMETKTGQIRAISNLGKDPKSGNYYETINYAVSESHEPGSTFKLVDLIALLDDNKVDTSKVYDSRGGVVTYRGKRVVDSHKGGYGKISLGQGFEKSSNTIMVQAVYENYNSNPQQFVDRINNMGLNKPLGLPFKGEGKPKIPQPSDASWSAISLPWMAFGYGVSVTPLQTLTLYNAIANNGEMVKPLFVSEIKEWNKTIKKYNKQVINPKICSISTVNKVKALLENVVKRGTGEKLYSKDFSMAGKTGTAQAN
;
A
#
# COMPACT_ATOMS: atom_id res chain seq x y z
N GLN A 1 -51.35 18.66 -13.14
CA GLN A 1 -52.15 19.87 -13.43
C GLN A 1 -53.29 20.00 -12.39
N LYS A 2 -53.53 21.20 -11.85
CA LYS A 2 -54.61 21.45 -10.91
C LYS A 2 -55.93 21.54 -11.69
N ILE A 3 -56.87 20.69 -11.35
CA ILE A 3 -58.19 20.67 -11.99
C ILE A 3 -59.24 21.29 -11.05
N ALA A 4 -60.47 21.54 -11.57
CA ALA A 4 -61.56 22.12 -10.83
C ALA A 4 -61.83 21.41 -9.47
N LYS A 5 -62.19 22.15 -8.42
CA LYS A 5 -62.35 21.68 -7.03
C LYS A 5 -61.03 21.32 -6.28
N GLY A 6 -59.85 21.84 -6.70
CA GLY A 6 -58.61 21.69 -5.94
C GLY A 6 -57.90 20.33 -6.06
N GLN A 7 -58.39 19.44 -6.91
CA GLN A 7 -57.77 18.16 -7.14
C GLN A 7 -56.58 18.28 -8.10
N TRP A 8 -55.56 17.48 -7.89
CA TRP A 8 -54.42 17.37 -8.78
C TRP A 8 -54.58 16.15 -9.70
N LYS A 9 -54.46 16.36 -11.02
CA LYS A 9 -54.36 15.29 -11.99
C LYS A 9 -52.92 15.19 -12.47
N PRO A 10 -52.33 14.01 -12.49
CA PRO A 10 -51.01 13.86 -13.10
C PRO A 10 -51.08 14.29 -14.56
N ILE A 11 -50.12 15.08 -15.00
CA ILE A 11 -49.91 15.34 -16.41
C ILE A 11 -49.18 14.12 -16.92
N ARG A 12 -49.83 13.27 -17.68
CA ARG A 12 -49.12 12.22 -18.45
C ARG A 12 -48.46 12.92 -19.62
N ASP A 13 -47.18 13.23 -19.46
CA ASP A 13 -46.34 13.62 -20.60
C ASP A 13 -45.95 12.35 -21.36
N VAL A 14 -46.03 12.41 -22.69
CA VAL A 14 -45.66 11.29 -23.59
C VAL A 14 -44.17 10.89 -23.42
N ASN A 15 -43.39 11.70 -22.68
CA ASN A 15 -42.00 11.49 -22.35
C ASN A 15 -41.77 11.03 -20.90
N GLU A 16 -42.79 10.65 -20.16
CA GLU A 16 -42.66 10.14 -18.81
C GLU A 16 -42.00 8.73 -18.91
N ILE A 17 -40.72 8.67 -18.53
CA ILE A 17 -39.97 7.42 -18.43
C ILE A 17 -40.23 6.87 -17.04
N ASP A 18 -40.91 5.73 -16.97
CA ASP A 18 -41.12 5.02 -15.71
C ASP A 18 -39.72 4.72 -15.07
N PRO A 19 -39.59 4.97 -13.75
CA PRO A 19 -38.38 4.61 -13.05
C PRO A 19 -38.15 3.09 -13.19
N LYS A 20 -36.92 2.73 -13.54
CA LYS A 20 -36.49 1.33 -13.56
C LYS A 20 -35.69 1.05 -12.29
N ASP A 21 -35.92 -0.13 -11.74
CA ASP A 21 -35.10 -0.63 -10.65
C ASP A 21 -33.62 -0.72 -11.09
N GLY A 22 -32.73 -0.37 -10.16
CA GLY A 22 -31.30 -0.53 -10.38
C GLY A 22 -30.87 -2.00 -10.34
N TYR A 23 -29.60 -2.22 -10.65
CA TYR A 23 -28.99 -3.55 -10.51
C TYR A 23 -28.48 -3.78 -9.09
N ASP A 24 -28.49 -5.03 -8.63
CA ASP A 24 -27.84 -5.46 -7.42
C ASP A 24 -26.34 -5.56 -7.66
N VAL A 25 -25.54 -4.94 -6.80
CA VAL A 25 -24.08 -5.01 -6.82
C VAL A 25 -23.61 -5.94 -5.72
N ILE A 26 -23.05 -7.08 -6.10
CA ILE A 26 -22.52 -8.06 -5.14
C ILE A 26 -21.06 -7.72 -4.90
N SER A 27 -20.74 -7.20 -3.72
CA SER A 27 -19.37 -6.88 -3.31
C SER A 27 -18.57 -8.14 -2.98
N THR A 28 -17.26 -7.97 -2.83
CA THR A 28 -16.35 -9.03 -2.34
C THR A 28 -16.14 -8.95 -0.83
N ILE A 29 -16.75 -7.97 -0.17
CA ILE A 29 -16.63 -7.77 1.29
C ILE A 29 -17.20 -8.98 2.03
N ASP A 30 -16.43 -9.46 3.00
CA ASP A 30 -16.87 -10.42 4.00
C ASP A 30 -17.30 -9.65 5.25
N VAL A 31 -18.57 -9.77 5.62
CA VAL A 31 -19.15 -8.99 6.71
C VAL A 31 -18.44 -9.21 8.04
N TYR A 32 -18.04 -10.45 8.33
CA TYR A 32 -17.34 -10.77 9.58
C TYR A 32 -15.93 -10.20 9.60
N VAL A 33 -15.20 -10.31 8.49
CA VAL A 33 -13.85 -9.72 8.37
C VAL A 33 -13.93 -8.20 8.43
N GLN A 34 -14.94 -7.59 7.78
CA GLN A 34 -15.17 -6.15 7.83
C GLN A 34 -15.43 -5.65 9.25
N ASP A 35 -16.27 -6.36 9.99
CA ASP A 35 -16.62 -5.98 11.37
C ASP A 35 -15.40 -6.04 12.29
N ILE A 36 -14.62 -7.14 12.23
CA ILE A 36 -13.38 -7.27 12.99
C ILE A 36 -12.37 -6.18 12.63
N ALA A 37 -12.19 -5.91 11.34
CA ALA A 37 -11.26 -4.90 10.84
C ALA A 37 -11.65 -3.49 11.29
N HIS A 38 -12.95 -3.16 11.23
CA HIS A 38 -13.49 -1.88 11.65
C HIS A 38 -13.27 -1.64 13.15
N HIS A 39 -13.64 -2.60 13.99
CA HIS A 39 -13.48 -2.50 15.44
C HIS A 39 -12.01 -2.38 15.86
N ALA A 40 -11.13 -3.19 15.25
CA ALA A 40 -9.69 -3.13 15.53
C ALA A 40 -9.08 -1.77 15.11
N LEU A 41 -9.51 -1.21 13.99
CA LEU A 41 -9.09 0.12 13.56
C LEU A 41 -9.57 1.19 14.55
N LEU A 42 -10.86 1.17 14.92
CA LEU A 42 -11.45 2.13 15.85
C LEU A 42 -10.72 2.12 17.20
N GLU A 43 -10.51 0.93 17.77
CA GLU A 43 -9.76 0.78 19.03
C GLU A 43 -8.34 1.34 18.92
N SER A 44 -7.64 1.05 17.83
CA SER A 44 -6.29 1.55 17.60
C SER A 44 -6.24 3.07 17.48
N LEU A 45 -7.17 3.67 16.76
CA LEU A 45 -7.24 5.12 16.58
C LEU A 45 -7.56 5.84 17.91
N GLN A 46 -8.50 5.32 18.68
CA GLN A 46 -8.86 5.85 20.00
C GLN A 46 -7.70 5.75 20.96
N LYS A 47 -7.04 4.59 21.04
CA LYS A 47 -5.89 4.34 21.93
C LYS A 47 -4.72 5.28 21.66
N ASN A 48 -4.47 5.57 20.37
CA ASN A 48 -3.36 6.43 19.95
C ASN A 48 -3.76 7.89 19.74
N ASN A 49 -5.03 8.23 19.96
CA ASN A 49 -5.59 9.56 19.67
C ASN A 49 -5.24 10.05 18.26
N ALA A 50 -5.28 9.15 17.28
CA ALA A 50 -4.90 9.45 15.90
C ALA A 50 -5.99 10.23 15.17
N GLU A 51 -5.62 11.04 14.19
CA GLU A 51 -6.58 11.85 13.43
C GLU A 51 -7.40 11.00 12.46
N HIS A 52 -6.76 10.06 11.80
CA HIS A 52 -7.41 9.11 10.89
C HIS A 52 -6.58 7.85 10.69
N GLY A 53 -7.17 6.88 10.02
CA GLY A 53 -6.49 5.67 9.60
C GLY A 53 -7.35 4.80 8.71
N CYS A 54 -6.73 3.79 8.15
CA CYS A 54 -7.42 2.79 7.35
C CYS A 54 -6.90 1.37 7.62
N VAL A 55 -7.72 0.39 7.36
CA VAL A 55 -7.36 -1.03 7.28
C VAL A 55 -7.95 -1.62 6.02
N VAL A 56 -7.16 -2.43 5.31
CA VAL A 56 -7.62 -3.17 4.12
C VAL A 56 -7.18 -4.62 4.23
N VAL A 57 -8.11 -5.54 3.98
CA VAL A 57 -7.86 -6.97 3.91
C VAL A 57 -8.13 -7.46 2.50
N MET A 58 -7.13 -8.05 1.87
CA MET A 58 -7.16 -8.51 0.48
C MET A 58 -6.81 -10.00 0.41
N GLU A 59 -7.61 -10.76 -0.31
CA GLU A 59 -7.32 -12.16 -0.59
C GLU A 59 -6.20 -12.27 -1.63
N THR A 60 -5.15 -12.99 -1.27
CA THR A 60 -3.89 -12.99 -2.02
C THR A 60 -4.04 -13.44 -3.47
N LYS A 61 -4.73 -14.54 -3.74
CA LYS A 61 -4.81 -15.15 -5.07
C LYS A 61 -5.76 -14.44 -6.02
N THR A 62 -6.84 -13.89 -5.50
CA THR A 62 -7.95 -13.35 -6.30
C THR A 62 -7.93 -11.83 -6.41
N GLY A 63 -7.30 -11.17 -5.45
CA GLY A 63 -7.36 -9.72 -5.30
C GLY A 63 -8.65 -9.21 -4.65
N GLN A 64 -9.56 -10.10 -4.22
CA GLN A 64 -10.82 -9.71 -3.60
C GLN A 64 -10.58 -8.94 -2.29
N ILE A 65 -11.17 -7.78 -2.20
CA ILE A 65 -11.17 -6.99 -0.95
C ILE A 65 -12.20 -7.58 -0.02
N ARG A 66 -11.73 -8.17 1.08
CA ARG A 66 -12.57 -8.79 2.11
C ARG A 66 -13.01 -7.82 3.18
N ALA A 67 -12.19 -6.80 3.44
CA ALA A 67 -12.54 -5.68 4.30
C ALA A 67 -11.82 -4.41 3.84
N ILE A 68 -12.48 -3.27 4.03
CA ILE A 68 -11.90 -1.94 3.89
C ILE A 68 -12.63 -1.01 4.84
N SER A 69 -11.94 -0.46 5.82
CA SER A 69 -12.47 0.52 6.76
C SER A 69 -11.58 1.73 6.80
N ASN A 70 -12.19 2.90 6.82
CA ASN A 70 -11.52 4.20 6.80
C ASN A 70 -12.17 5.11 7.83
N LEU A 71 -11.47 5.46 8.88
CA LEU A 71 -12.00 6.26 9.96
C LEU A 71 -11.24 7.56 10.14
N GLY A 72 -11.96 8.67 10.18
CA GLY A 72 -11.44 9.99 10.49
C GLY A 72 -12.10 10.55 11.73
N LYS A 73 -11.32 11.25 12.56
CA LYS A 73 -11.77 11.90 13.78
C LYS A 73 -12.51 13.19 13.45
N ASP A 74 -13.73 13.32 13.91
CA ASP A 74 -14.47 14.59 13.87
C ASP A 74 -13.90 15.55 14.93
N PRO A 75 -13.36 16.72 14.52
CA PRO A 75 -12.77 17.67 15.44
C PRO A 75 -13.74 18.23 16.50
N LYS A 76 -15.05 18.19 16.24
CA LYS A 76 -16.07 18.74 17.15
C LYS A 76 -16.47 17.74 18.23
N SER A 77 -16.77 16.52 17.83
CA SER A 77 -17.25 15.48 18.74
C SER A 77 -16.14 14.59 19.31
N GLY A 78 -14.98 14.52 18.64
CA GLY A 78 -13.92 13.60 18.96
C GLY A 78 -14.20 12.15 18.54
N ASN A 79 -15.37 11.88 17.97
CA ASN A 79 -15.76 10.56 17.47
C ASN A 79 -15.16 10.28 16.09
N TYR A 80 -15.12 9.00 15.71
CA TYR A 80 -14.59 8.55 14.43
C TYR A 80 -15.70 8.12 13.50
N TYR A 81 -15.63 8.58 12.25
CA TYR A 81 -16.60 8.28 11.20
C TYR A 81 -15.93 7.96 9.88
N GLU A 82 -16.60 7.20 9.03
CA GLU A 82 -16.18 6.98 7.64
C GLU A 82 -16.63 8.18 6.78
N THR A 83 -15.66 9.03 6.42
CA THR A 83 -15.90 10.25 5.62
C THR A 83 -15.07 10.25 4.34
N ILE A 84 -13.85 9.77 4.39
CA ILE A 84 -12.91 9.72 3.28
C ILE A 84 -12.38 8.30 3.15
N ASN A 85 -12.27 7.81 1.93
CA ASN A 85 -11.61 6.52 1.66
C ASN A 85 -10.09 6.71 1.61
N TYR A 86 -9.47 6.88 2.77
CA TYR A 86 -8.03 7.10 2.92
C TYR A 86 -7.19 6.03 2.23
N ALA A 87 -7.63 4.76 2.28
CA ALA A 87 -6.92 3.64 1.66
C ALA A 87 -6.74 3.80 0.16
N VAL A 88 -7.66 4.49 -0.51
CA VAL A 88 -7.71 4.63 -1.98
C VAL A 88 -7.32 6.02 -2.44
N SER A 89 -7.78 7.07 -1.76
CA SER A 89 -7.69 8.45 -2.26
C SER A 89 -6.43 9.18 -1.82
N GLU A 90 -5.84 8.81 -0.70
CA GLU A 90 -4.69 9.51 -0.14
C GLU A 90 -3.38 8.89 -0.58
N SER A 91 -2.59 9.64 -1.35
CA SER A 91 -1.20 9.28 -1.66
C SER A 91 -0.26 10.01 -0.71
N HIS A 92 0.52 9.27 0.05
CA HIS A 92 1.48 9.80 1.01
C HIS A 92 2.81 9.06 0.94
N GLU A 93 3.81 9.59 1.59
CA GLU A 93 5.11 8.95 1.69
C GLU A 93 5.00 7.64 2.46
N PRO A 94 5.34 6.49 1.83
CA PRO A 94 5.14 5.17 2.43
C PRO A 94 6.14 4.87 3.56
N GLY A 95 7.18 5.67 3.72
CA GLY A 95 8.22 5.45 4.71
C GLY A 95 8.84 4.05 4.57
N SER A 96 9.15 3.43 5.68
CA SER A 96 9.86 2.14 5.72
C SER A 96 9.15 0.96 5.07
N THR A 97 7.88 1.07 4.71
CA THR A 97 7.21 0.03 3.90
C THR A 97 7.77 -0.01 2.48
N PHE A 98 8.32 1.10 1.98
CA PHE A 98 8.96 1.18 0.67
C PHE A 98 10.28 0.40 0.56
N LYS A 99 10.93 0.08 1.68
CA LYS A 99 12.15 -0.75 1.70
C LYS A 99 11.97 -2.14 1.07
N LEU A 100 10.73 -2.60 0.93
CA LEU A 100 10.43 -3.80 0.12
C LEU A 100 10.82 -3.60 -1.33
N VAL A 101 10.58 -2.42 -1.89
CA VAL A 101 10.96 -2.06 -3.28
C VAL A 101 12.47 -2.10 -3.44
N ASP A 102 13.20 -1.52 -2.49
CA ASP A 102 14.67 -1.52 -2.49
C ASP A 102 15.22 -2.94 -2.53
N LEU A 103 14.68 -3.78 -1.64
CA LEU A 103 15.13 -5.16 -1.52
C LEU A 103 14.85 -5.96 -2.80
N ILE A 104 13.65 -5.80 -3.39
CA ILE A 104 13.31 -6.42 -4.67
C ILE A 104 14.27 -5.95 -5.76
N ALA A 105 14.52 -4.64 -5.88
CA ALA A 105 15.40 -4.09 -6.89
C ALA A 105 16.83 -4.63 -6.74
N LEU A 106 17.40 -4.54 -5.55
CA LEU A 106 18.76 -4.98 -5.26
C LEU A 106 18.99 -6.47 -5.55
N LEU A 107 18.03 -7.32 -5.15
CA LEU A 107 18.15 -8.77 -5.31
C LEU A 107 17.85 -9.22 -6.74
N ASP A 108 16.83 -8.68 -7.38
CA ASP A 108 16.43 -9.10 -8.73
C ASP A 108 17.39 -8.59 -9.82
N ASP A 109 18.03 -7.44 -9.58
CA ASP A 109 19.12 -6.93 -10.42
C ASP A 109 20.49 -7.57 -10.11
N ASN A 110 20.53 -8.54 -9.18
CA ASN A 110 21.76 -9.20 -8.72
C ASN A 110 22.86 -8.21 -8.26
N LYS A 111 22.45 -7.08 -7.68
CA LYS A 111 23.40 -6.06 -7.20
C LYS A 111 24.10 -6.46 -5.91
N VAL A 112 23.37 -7.16 -5.03
CA VAL A 112 23.85 -7.52 -3.70
C VAL A 112 23.09 -8.74 -3.16
N ASP A 113 23.76 -9.55 -2.36
CA ASP A 113 23.11 -10.62 -1.58
C ASP A 113 22.68 -10.13 -0.20
N THR A 114 21.68 -10.78 0.39
CA THR A 114 21.14 -10.44 1.71
C THR A 114 22.16 -10.60 2.84
N SER A 115 23.21 -11.39 2.63
CA SER A 115 24.31 -11.63 3.58
C SER A 115 25.37 -10.53 3.58
N LYS A 116 25.40 -9.63 2.56
CA LYS A 116 26.38 -8.54 2.50
C LYS A 116 26.27 -7.66 3.74
N VAL A 117 27.39 -7.46 4.42
CA VAL A 117 27.48 -6.69 5.65
C VAL A 117 27.68 -5.21 5.35
N TYR A 118 26.91 -4.37 6.03
CA TYR A 118 27.04 -2.92 6.04
C TYR A 118 27.25 -2.43 7.48
N ASP A 119 27.92 -1.30 7.64
CA ASP A 119 28.07 -0.62 8.92
C ASP A 119 26.99 0.48 9.03
N SER A 120 26.18 0.45 10.07
CA SER A 120 25.18 1.48 10.32
C SER A 120 25.76 2.85 10.74
N ARG A 121 27.10 2.93 10.92
CA ARG A 121 27.82 4.17 11.23
C ARG A 121 27.23 4.94 12.42
N GLY A 122 26.97 4.22 13.50
CA GLY A 122 26.33 4.83 14.67
C GLY A 122 24.88 5.27 14.46
N GLY A 123 24.22 4.75 13.42
CA GLY A 123 22.84 5.06 13.08
C GLY A 123 22.67 6.37 12.29
N VAL A 124 23.73 6.91 11.69
CA VAL A 124 23.68 8.15 10.91
C VAL A 124 24.58 8.05 9.68
N VAL A 125 24.03 8.32 8.52
CA VAL A 125 24.78 8.54 7.27
C VAL A 125 24.38 9.88 6.66
N THR A 126 25.29 10.50 5.91
CA THR A 126 25.08 11.83 5.34
C THR A 126 25.29 11.80 3.82
N TYR A 127 24.33 12.35 3.09
CA TYR A 127 24.37 12.53 1.65
C TYR A 127 24.19 14.02 1.32
N ARG A 128 25.19 14.64 0.68
CA ARG A 128 25.16 16.07 0.32
C ARG A 128 24.72 16.98 1.47
N GLY A 129 25.25 16.72 2.67
CA GLY A 129 24.95 17.50 3.89
C GLY A 129 23.63 17.18 4.57
N LYS A 130 22.80 16.29 4.00
CA LYS A 130 21.55 15.85 4.62
C LYS A 130 21.74 14.53 5.33
N ARG A 131 21.22 14.42 6.55
CA ARG A 131 21.37 13.25 7.41
C ARG A 131 20.23 12.28 7.22
N VAL A 132 20.55 11.00 7.07
CA VAL A 132 19.63 9.87 7.22
C VAL A 132 19.92 9.20 8.55
N VAL A 133 18.89 9.03 9.36
CA VAL A 133 19.03 8.56 10.75
C VAL A 133 18.20 7.31 10.97
N ASP A 134 18.78 6.32 11.66
CA ASP A 134 18.03 5.15 12.13
C ASP A 134 17.14 5.54 13.33
N SER A 135 16.00 4.86 13.47
CA SER A 135 15.13 5.02 14.64
C SER A 135 15.80 4.52 15.94
N HIS A 136 16.71 3.55 15.84
CA HIS A 136 17.49 3.06 16.97
C HIS A 136 18.72 3.95 17.21
N LYS A 137 18.73 4.66 18.33
CA LYS A 137 19.84 5.54 18.71
C LYS A 137 21.14 4.75 18.82
N GLY A 138 22.21 5.21 18.15
CA GLY A 138 23.49 4.53 18.09
C GLY A 138 23.62 3.49 16.99
N GLY A 139 22.53 3.25 16.22
CA GLY A 139 22.53 2.31 15.09
C GLY A 139 22.62 0.85 15.52
N TYR A 140 23.04 0.01 14.59
CA TYR A 140 23.08 -1.45 14.77
C TYR A 140 24.48 -2.04 14.62
N GLY A 141 25.50 -1.19 14.47
CA GLY A 141 26.85 -1.64 14.12
C GLY A 141 26.93 -2.25 12.75
N LYS A 142 27.77 -3.29 12.60
CA LYS A 142 27.93 -4.04 11.35
C LYS A 142 26.94 -5.20 11.31
N ILE A 143 25.97 -5.13 10.43
CA ILE A 143 24.94 -6.16 10.23
C ILE A 143 24.74 -6.43 8.73
N SER A 144 24.17 -7.58 8.40
CA SER A 144 23.85 -7.91 7.01
C SER A 144 22.70 -7.05 6.46
N LEU A 145 22.59 -6.96 5.13
CA LEU A 145 21.47 -6.30 4.46
C LEU A 145 20.12 -6.86 4.92
N GLY A 146 20.03 -8.20 5.03
CA GLY A 146 18.83 -8.87 5.54
C GLY A 146 18.49 -8.43 6.96
N GLN A 147 19.44 -8.42 7.87
CA GLN A 147 19.24 -7.93 9.23
C GLN A 147 18.86 -6.42 9.25
N GLY A 148 19.48 -5.61 8.37
CA GLY A 148 19.13 -4.20 8.20
C GLY A 148 17.67 -4.01 7.79
N PHE A 149 17.16 -4.85 6.90
CA PHE A 149 15.74 -4.86 6.52
C PHE A 149 14.84 -5.31 7.69
N GLU A 150 15.21 -6.39 8.40
CA GLU A 150 14.48 -6.92 9.57
C GLU A 150 14.36 -5.87 10.69
N LYS A 151 15.43 -5.12 10.93
CA LYS A 151 15.50 -4.03 11.92
C LYS A 151 14.97 -2.70 11.38
N SER A 152 14.57 -2.65 10.12
CA SER A 152 14.13 -1.42 9.45
C SER A 152 15.17 -0.28 9.47
N SER A 153 16.47 -0.61 9.40
CA SER A 153 17.54 0.38 9.38
C SER A 153 17.47 1.24 8.11
N ASN A 154 17.38 2.55 8.29
CA ASN A 154 17.44 3.51 7.20
C ASN A 154 18.85 3.56 6.63
N THR A 155 19.85 3.59 7.51
CA THR A 155 21.25 3.76 7.12
C THR A 155 21.77 2.59 6.30
N ILE A 156 21.40 1.35 6.62
CA ILE A 156 21.78 0.14 5.86
C ILE A 156 21.12 0.15 4.48
N MET A 157 19.80 0.39 4.42
CA MET A 157 19.06 0.36 3.15
C MET A 157 19.53 1.45 2.19
N VAL A 158 19.70 2.68 2.71
CA VAL A 158 20.18 3.79 1.88
C VAL A 158 21.59 3.55 1.36
N GLN A 159 22.51 3.02 2.17
CA GLN A 159 23.86 2.66 1.70
C GLN A 159 23.78 1.62 0.58
N ALA A 160 22.99 0.56 0.74
CA ALA A 160 22.84 -0.49 -0.26
C ALA A 160 22.29 0.04 -1.60
N VAL A 161 21.25 0.86 -1.55
CA VAL A 161 20.67 1.46 -2.78
C VAL A 161 21.66 2.44 -3.40
N TYR A 162 22.24 3.33 -2.62
CA TYR A 162 23.14 4.35 -3.13
C TYR A 162 24.41 3.75 -3.78
N GLU A 163 25.06 2.80 -3.13
CA GLU A 163 26.24 2.12 -3.70
C GLU A 163 25.95 1.48 -5.06
N ASN A 164 24.77 0.92 -5.25
CA ASN A 164 24.45 0.10 -6.41
C ASN A 164 23.77 0.86 -7.55
N TYR A 165 23.15 2.01 -7.27
CA TYR A 165 22.34 2.75 -8.26
C TYR A 165 22.75 4.21 -8.45
N ASN A 166 23.65 4.79 -7.62
CA ASN A 166 24.01 6.21 -7.75
C ASN A 166 24.65 6.56 -9.12
N SER A 167 25.38 5.63 -9.73
CA SER A 167 25.93 5.84 -11.09
C SER A 167 24.88 5.80 -12.19
N ASN A 168 23.77 5.12 -11.97
CA ASN A 168 22.64 5.04 -12.90
C ASN A 168 21.31 4.97 -12.13
N PRO A 169 20.82 6.09 -11.55
CA PRO A 169 19.57 6.11 -10.80
C PRO A 169 18.35 5.70 -11.61
N GLN A 170 18.38 5.88 -12.92
CA GLN A 170 17.29 5.50 -13.82
C GLN A 170 16.99 3.99 -13.71
N GLN A 171 18.00 3.15 -13.55
CA GLN A 171 17.81 1.71 -13.39
C GLN A 171 16.94 1.38 -12.17
N PHE A 172 17.14 2.07 -11.04
CA PHE A 172 16.32 1.90 -9.85
C PHE A 172 14.87 2.36 -10.08
N VAL A 173 14.71 3.53 -10.70
CA VAL A 173 13.38 4.09 -11.01
C VAL A 173 12.64 3.21 -12.02
N ASP A 174 13.31 2.69 -13.04
CA ASP A 174 12.72 1.75 -14.00
C ASP A 174 12.23 0.48 -13.30
N ARG A 175 12.94 -0.01 -12.30
CA ARG A 175 12.50 -1.15 -11.50
C ARG A 175 11.21 -0.85 -10.74
N ILE A 176 11.09 0.33 -10.14
CA ILE A 176 9.85 0.81 -9.49
C ILE A 176 8.71 0.91 -10.50
N ASN A 177 8.98 1.50 -11.66
CA ASN A 177 7.99 1.66 -12.73
C ASN A 177 7.50 0.29 -13.26
N ASN A 178 8.41 -0.67 -13.39
CA ASN A 178 8.09 -2.04 -13.82
C ASN A 178 7.24 -2.80 -12.80
N MET A 179 7.34 -2.47 -11.52
CA MET A 179 6.43 -2.97 -10.48
C MET A 179 5.04 -2.31 -10.54
N GLY A 180 4.82 -1.30 -11.39
CA GLY A 180 3.55 -0.62 -11.58
C GLY A 180 3.22 0.45 -10.53
N LEU A 181 4.17 0.84 -9.68
CA LEU A 181 3.95 1.81 -8.62
C LEU A 181 3.84 3.27 -9.10
N ASN A 182 4.18 3.55 -10.35
CA ASN A 182 4.09 4.87 -10.97
C ASN A 182 2.73 5.17 -11.60
N LYS A 183 1.78 4.26 -11.52
CA LYS A 183 0.45 4.38 -12.13
C LYS A 183 -0.65 4.08 -11.11
N PRO A 184 -1.81 4.73 -11.22
CA PRO A 184 -3.00 4.31 -10.49
C PRO A 184 -3.37 2.86 -10.79
N LEU A 185 -4.04 2.19 -9.88
CA LEU A 185 -4.51 0.80 -10.05
C LEU A 185 -5.66 0.68 -11.05
N GLY A 186 -6.28 1.82 -11.43
CA GLY A 186 -7.40 1.88 -12.37
C GLY A 186 -8.66 1.24 -11.78
N LEU A 187 -9.01 1.64 -10.56
CA LEU A 187 -10.18 1.12 -9.84
C LEU A 187 -11.50 1.47 -10.54
N PRO A 188 -12.58 0.71 -10.33
CA PRO A 188 -13.86 0.92 -11.02
C PRO A 188 -14.66 2.13 -10.53
N PHE A 189 -14.12 2.93 -9.62
CA PHE A 189 -14.76 4.12 -9.05
C PHE A 189 -13.79 5.32 -9.06
N LYS A 190 -14.34 6.52 -8.89
CA LYS A 190 -13.59 7.77 -8.89
C LYS A 190 -12.90 8.03 -7.54
N GLY A 191 -11.88 8.89 -7.56
CA GLY A 191 -11.21 9.36 -6.35
C GLY A 191 -9.95 8.56 -5.98
N GLU A 192 -9.44 7.74 -6.91
CA GLU A 192 -8.15 7.08 -6.72
C GLU A 192 -7.01 8.10 -6.68
N GLY A 193 -6.18 8.02 -5.65
CA GLY A 193 -4.99 8.86 -5.47
C GLY A 193 -3.94 8.58 -6.55
N LYS A 194 -3.22 9.63 -6.94
CA LYS A 194 -2.16 9.52 -7.95
C LYS A 194 -0.82 9.27 -7.28
N PRO A 195 -0.12 8.18 -7.63
CA PRO A 195 1.23 7.97 -7.14
C PRO A 195 2.20 9.02 -7.72
N LYS A 196 3.26 9.31 -6.97
CA LYS A 196 4.37 10.13 -7.44
C LYS A 196 5.67 9.37 -7.25
N ILE A 197 6.33 9.04 -8.34
CA ILE A 197 7.67 8.44 -8.37
C ILE A 197 8.57 9.41 -9.14
N PRO A 198 9.50 10.11 -8.46
CA PRO A 198 10.42 11.04 -9.12
C PRO A 198 11.26 10.33 -10.19
N GLN A 199 11.44 10.98 -11.31
CA GLN A 199 12.28 10.49 -12.41
C GLN A 199 13.61 11.28 -12.45
N PRO A 200 14.75 10.66 -12.79
CA PRO A 200 16.01 11.36 -12.93
C PRO A 200 15.97 12.51 -13.95
N SER A 201 15.04 12.47 -14.91
CA SER A 201 14.79 13.55 -15.88
C SER A 201 13.97 14.71 -15.33
N ASP A 202 13.36 14.59 -14.16
CA ASP A 202 12.54 15.65 -13.56
C ASP A 202 13.43 16.82 -13.11
N ALA A 203 12.98 18.05 -13.32
CA ALA A 203 13.68 19.25 -12.84
C ALA A 203 13.86 19.27 -11.31
N SER A 204 13.01 18.56 -10.57
CA SER A 204 13.08 18.40 -9.12
C SER A 204 14.05 17.33 -8.66
N TRP A 205 14.60 16.51 -9.58
CA TRP A 205 15.58 15.48 -9.21
C TRP A 205 16.88 16.12 -8.72
N SER A 206 17.41 15.62 -7.64
CA SER A 206 18.63 16.10 -7.03
C SER A 206 19.51 14.95 -6.50
N ALA A 207 20.71 15.26 -6.08
CA ALA A 207 21.65 14.27 -5.53
C ALA A 207 21.16 13.57 -4.24
N ILE A 208 20.10 14.10 -3.60
CA ILE A 208 19.46 13.47 -2.44
C ILE A 208 18.21 12.65 -2.81
N SER A 209 17.71 12.75 -4.04
CA SER A 209 16.46 12.07 -4.44
C SER A 209 16.57 10.55 -4.27
N LEU A 210 17.62 9.94 -4.82
CA LEU A 210 17.84 8.50 -4.68
C LEU A 210 17.99 8.05 -3.21
N PRO A 211 18.85 8.68 -2.36
CA PRO A 211 18.91 8.34 -0.95
C PRO A 211 17.59 8.46 -0.19
N TRP A 212 16.76 9.47 -0.52
CA TRP A 212 15.46 9.67 0.12
C TRP A 212 14.44 8.61 -0.30
N MET A 213 14.40 8.25 -1.57
CA MET A 213 13.54 7.18 -2.07
C MET A 213 13.83 5.85 -1.37
N ALA A 214 15.09 5.56 -1.06
CA ALA A 214 15.52 4.31 -0.42
C ALA A 214 14.99 4.09 1.01
N PHE A 215 14.31 5.04 1.61
CA PHE A 215 13.58 4.81 2.87
C PHE A 215 12.15 5.36 2.83
N GLY A 216 11.63 5.57 1.60
CA GLY A 216 10.24 5.86 1.32
C GLY A 216 9.85 7.33 1.44
N TYR A 217 10.81 8.26 1.20
CA TYR A 217 10.56 9.70 1.16
C TYR A 217 10.73 10.25 -0.26
N GLY A 218 10.06 11.36 -0.55
CA GLY A 218 10.03 11.94 -1.90
C GLY A 218 9.19 11.15 -2.91
N VAL A 219 8.69 9.98 -2.54
CA VAL A 219 7.73 9.17 -3.29
C VAL A 219 6.37 9.23 -2.62
N SER A 220 5.29 9.06 -3.38
CA SER A 220 3.93 8.97 -2.80
C SER A 220 3.16 7.85 -3.46
N VAL A 221 2.50 7.03 -2.64
CA VAL A 221 1.62 5.94 -3.07
C VAL A 221 0.44 5.82 -2.11
N THR A 222 -0.67 5.25 -2.56
CA THR A 222 -1.81 4.99 -1.68
C THR A 222 -1.55 3.75 -0.81
N PRO A 223 -2.21 3.62 0.36
CA PRO A 223 -2.17 2.39 1.15
C PRO A 223 -2.56 1.16 0.34
N LEU A 224 -3.55 1.27 -0.54
CA LEU A 224 -3.97 0.17 -1.40
C LEU A 224 -2.91 -0.22 -2.45
N GLN A 225 -2.14 0.73 -2.99
CA GLN A 225 -0.99 0.42 -3.86
C GLN A 225 0.10 -0.32 -3.09
N THR A 226 0.40 0.13 -1.87
CA THR A 226 1.34 -0.57 -0.97
C THR A 226 0.87 -2.00 -0.71
N LEU A 227 -0.40 -2.20 -0.34
CA LEU A 227 -0.98 -3.52 -0.14
C LEU A 227 -0.87 -4.40 -1.39
N THR A 228 -1.17 -3.83 -2.57
CA THR A 228 -1.12 -4.55 -3.85
C THR A 228 0.29 -5.05 -4.17
N LEU A 229 1.32 -4.27 -3.85
CA LEU A 229 2.73 -4.69 -3.97
C LEU A 229 3.07 -5.84 -3.01
N TYR A 230 2.70 -5.71 -1.74
CA TYR A 230 2.93 -6.77 -0.74
C TYR A 230 2.18 -8.05 -1.10
N ASN A 231 0.94 -7.89 -1.60
CA ASN A 231 0.14 -9.01 -2.10
C ASN A 231 0.83 -9.74 -3.26
N ALA A 232 1.50 -9.02 -4.17
CA ALA A 232 2.23 -9.64 -5.27
C ALA A 232 3.37 -10.53 -4.76
N ILE A 233 4.09 -10.13 -3.71
CA ILE A 233 5.11 -10.98 -3.07
C ILE A 233 4.44 -12.22 -2.43
N ALA A 234 3.36 -12.04 -1.70
CA ALA A 234 2.59 -13.15 -1.13
C ALA A 234 2.09 -14.13 -2.22
N ASN A 235 1.73 -13.60 -3.38
CA ASN A 235 1.22 -14.32 -4.56
C ASN A 235 2.33 -14.76 -5.55
N ASN A 236 3.52 -15.06 -5.06
CA ASN A 236 4.65 -15.57 -5.83
C ASN A 236 5.12 -14.67 -6.99
N GLY A 237 4.97 -13.37 -6.85
CA GLY A 237 5.38 -12.35 -7.81
C GLY A 237 4.29 -11.91 -8.78
N GLU A 238 3.13 -12.54 -8.78
CA GLU A 238 1.98 -12.13 -9.60
C GLU A 238 1.20 -11.01 -8.90
N MET A 239 1.15 -9.84 -9.51
CA MET A 239 0.39 -8.70 -9.02
C MET A 239 -1.03 -8.72 -9.59
N VAL A 240 -2.03 -8.81 -8.71
CA VAL A 240 -3.44 -8.83 -9.07
C VAL A 240 -4.11 -7.50 -8.70
N LYS A 241 -5.07 -7.09 -9.52
CA LYS A 241 -5.85 -5.88 -9.29
C LYS A 241 -6.80 -6.08 -8.12
N PRO A 242 -6.91 -5.10 -7.18
CA PRO A 242 -7.93 -5.15 -6.15
C PRO A 242 -9.34 -5.27 -6.74
N LEU A 243 -10.11 -6.23 -6.28
CA LEU A 243 -11.44 -6.56 -6.76
C LEU A 243 -12.46 -6.27 -5.65
N PHE A 244 -13.36 -5.32 -5.90
CA PHE A 244 -14.37 -4.86 -4.93
C PHE A 244 -15.77 -5.44 -5.21
N VAL A 245 -16.04 -5.76 -6.47
CA VAL A 245 -17.34 -6.25 -6.94
C VAL A 245 -17.13 -7.59 -7.62
N SER A 246 -17.90 -8.59 -7.22
CA SER A 246 -17.88 -9.92 -7.82
C SER A 246 -18.89 -10.07 -8.95
N GLU A 247 -20.10 -9.53 -8.77
CA GLU A 247 -21.19 -9.67 -9.72
C GLU A 247 -22.10 -8.45 -9.74
N ILE A 248 -22.73 -8.23 -10.89
CA ILE A 248 -23.91 -7.37 -11.04
C ILE A 248 -25.09 -8.25 -11.40
N LYS A 249 -26.21 -8.11 -10.70
CA LYS A 249 -27.43 -8.88 -10.93
C LYS A 249 -28.62 -7.97 -11.22
N GLU A 250 -29.53 -8.50 -12.02
CA GLU A 250 -30.88 -7.99 -12.21
C GLU A 250 -31.82 -9.06 -11.68
N TRP A 251 -32.47 -8.79 -10.55
CA TRP A 251 -33.20 -9.81 -9.79
C TRP A 251 -32.23 -10.99 -9.44
N ASN A 252 -32.59 -12.20 -9.76
CA ASN A 252 -31.74 -13.38 -9.53
C ASN A 252 -30.82 -13.74 -10.71
N LYS A 253 -30.81 -12.93 -11.79
CA LYS A 253 -29.99 -13.20 -12.99
C LYS A 253 -28.67 -12.41 -12.93
N THR A 254 -27.55 -13.11 -13.05
CA THR A 254 -26.24 -12.47 -13.21
C THR A 254 -26.15 -11.80 -14.58
N ILE A 255 -26.01 -10.46 -14.58
CA ILE A 255 -25.80 -9.65 -15.79
C ILE A 255 -24.32 -9.57 -16.12
N LYS A 256 -23.46 -9.43 -15.08
CA LYS A 256 -22.03 -9.33 -15.26
C LYS A 256 -21.30 -9.97 -14.09
N LYS A 257 -20.25 -10.74 -14.40
CA LYS A 257 -19.34 -11.32 -13.42
C LYS A 257 -17.95 -10.72 -13.59
N TYR A 258 -17.31 -10.41 -12.50
CA TYR A 258 -15.96 -9.89 -12.47
C TYR A 258 -15.01 -10.97 -11.96
N ASN A 259 -13.95 -11.21 -12.69
CA ASN A 259 -12.93 -12.18 -12.34
C ASN A 259 -11.61 -11.47 -11.98
N LYS A 260 -10.71 -12.23 -11.41
CA LYS A 260 -9.34 -11.83 -11.17
C LYS A 260 -8.73 -11.17 -12.42
N GLN A 261 -8.08 -10.03 -12.23
CA GLN A 261 -7.31 -9.33 -13.26
C GLN A 261 -5.84 -9.26 -12.82
N VAL A 262 -4.95 -9.72 -13.69
CA VAL A 262 -3.49 -9.63 -13.45
C VAL A 262 -2.98 -8.31 -13.99
N ILE A 263 -2.38 -7.49 -13.11
CA ILE A 263 -1.73 -6.22 -13.47
C ILE A 263 -0.34 -6.50 -14.03
N ASN A 264 0.42 -7.35 -13.32
CA ASN A 264 1.76 -7.75 -13.71
C ASN A 264 1.96 -9.24 -13.36
N PRO A 265 2.22 -10.09 -14.34
CA PRO A 265 2.35 -11.53 -14.10
C PRO A 265 3.63 -11.88 -13.32
N LYS A 266 4.61 -10.97 -13.28
CA LYS A 266 5.90 -11.23 -12.64
C LYS A 266 6.62 -9.94 -12.30
N ILE A 267 6.45 -9.44 -11.06
CA ILE A 267 7.15 -8.22 -10.60
C ILE A 267 8.64 -8.45 -10.36
N CYS A 268 9.04 -9.67 -10.06
CA CYS A 268 10.43 -10.09 -9.89
C CYS A 268 10.56 -11.62 -10.02
N SER A 269 11.79 -12.14 -9.97
CA SER A 269 12.05 -13.59 -10.05
C SER A 269 11.54 -14.34 -8.82
N ILE A 270 11.23 -15.62 -8.98
CA ILE A 270 10.79 -16.48 -7.86
C ILE A 270 11.88 -16.63 -6.79
N SER A 271 13.14 -16.58 -7.18
CA SER A 271 14.28 -16.56 -6.25
C SER A 271 14.23 -15.33 -5.35
N THR A 272 13.99 -14.15 -5.95
CA THR A 272 13.82 -12.89 -5.20
C THR A 272 12.59 -12.95 -4.29
N VAL A 273 11.45 -13.44 -4.80
CA VAL A 273 10.23 -13.63 -3.99
C VAL A 273 10.51 -14.47 -2.75
N ASN A 274 11.18 -15.60 -2.89
CA ASN A 274 11.46 -16.51 -1.77
C ASN A 274 12.36 -15.87 -0.71
N LYS A 275 13.42 -15.17 -1.14
CA LYS A 275 14.31 -14.42 -0.23
C LYS A 275 13.54 -13.32 0.52
N VAL A 276 12.72 -12.56 -0.19
CA VAL A 276 11.92 -11.47 0.36
C VAL A 276 10.87 -11.99 1.36
N LYS A 277 10.16 -13.07 1.02
CA LYS A 277 9.20 -13.72 1.96
C LYS A 277 9.88 -14.12 3.26
N ALA A 278 11.04 -14.77 3.17
CA ALA A 278 11.79 -15.18 4.36
C ALA A 278 12.18 -13.97 5.23
N LEU A 279 12.60 -12.86 4.63
CA LEU A 279 12.93 -11.65 5.38
C LEU A 279 11.69 -10.98 5.99
N LEU A 280 10.55 -10.96 5.30
CA LEU A 280 9.28 -10.45 5.85
C LEU A 280 8.78 -11.31 7.03
N GLU A 281 8.96 -12.63 6.98
CA GLU A 281 8.71 -13.50 8.13
C GLU A 281 9.66 -13.18 9.30
N ASN A 282 10.93 -12.94 9.01
CA ASN A 282 11.92 -12.60 10.03
C ASN A 282 11.63 -11.25 10.70
N VAL A 283 11.04 -10.27 9.98
CA VAL A 283 10.55 -9.02 10.60
C VAL A 283 9.61 -9.33 11.76
N VAL A 284 8.73 -10.32 11.62
CA VAL A 284 7.78 -10.74 12.66
C VAL A 284 8.44 -11.68 13.66
N LYS A 285 9.35 -12.56 13.25
CA LYS A 285 10.00 -13.53 14.17
C LYS A 285 11.02 -12.89 15.12
N ARG A 286 11.76 -11.88 14.66
CA ARG A 286 12.90 -11.31 15.41
C ARG A 286 13.23 -9.86 15.06
N GLY A 287 12.38 -9.21 14.27
CA GLY A 287 12.55 -7.83 13.81
C GLY A 287 11.60 -6.86 14.49
N THR A 288 11.27 -5.79 13.77
CA THR A 288 10.40 -4.71 14.28
C THR A 288 8.94 -5.13 14.50
N GLY A 289 8.52 -6.26 13.94
CA GLY A 289 7.17 -6.83 14.07
C GLY A 289 7.03 -7.93 15.11
N GLU A 290 8.03 -8.15 15.98
CA GLU A 290 8.08 -9.27 16.94
C GLU A 290 6.84 -9.37 17.86
N LYS A 291 6.20 -8.25 18.15
CA LYS A 291 4.95 -8.23 18.95
C LYS A 291 3.77 -8.97 18.28
N LEU A 292 3.85 -9.21 16.99
CA LEU A 292 2.83 -9.93 16.21
C LEU A 292 3.14 -11.43 16.05
N TYR A 293 4.27 -11.89 16.60
CA TYR A 293 4.66 -13.30 16.47
C TYR A 293 3.61 -14.24 17.09
N SER A 294 3.26 -15.27 16.35
CA SER A 294 2.39 -16.35 16.81
C SER A 294 3.09 -17.71 16.60
N LYS A 295 2.79 -18.65 17.48
CA LYS A 295 3.22 -20.05 17.33
C LYS A 295 2.23 -20.86 16.48
N ASP A 296 0.99 -20.38 16.37
CA ASP A 296 -0.11 -21.13 15.75
C ASP A 296 -0.15 -20.93 14.23
N PHE A 297 0.35 -19.78 13.74
CA PHE A 297 0.39 -19.48 12.32
C PHE A 297 1.56 -18.55 11.96
N SER A 298 2.07 -18.73 10.73
CA SER A 298 3.15 -17.90 10.21
C SER A 298 2.61 -16.54 9.77
N MET A 299 3.28 -15.48 10.23
CA MET A 299 3.02 -14.11 9.81
C MET A 299 4.27 -13.52 9.15
N ALA A 300 4.05 -12.72 8.15
CA ALA A 300 5.08 -11.93 7.48
C ALA A 300 4.59 -10.49 7.34
N GLY A 301 5.49 -9.52 7.45
CA GLY A 301 5.09 -8.13 7.35
C GLY A 301 6.25 -7.16 7.43
N LYS A 302 5.92 -5.87 7.38
CA LYS A 302 6.85 -4.77 7.52
C LYS A 302 6.22 -3.61 8.27
N THR A 303 6.91 -3.11 9.27
CA THR A 303 6.52 -1.88 9.96
C THR A 303 6.90 -0.65 9.12
N GLY A 304 6.09 0.39 9.21
CA GLY A 304 6.35 1.68 8.57
C GLY A 304 6.26 2.82 9.58
N THR A 305 7.07 3.83 9.37
CA THR A 305 6.97 5.13 10.02
C THR A 305 7.31 6.18 8.98
N ALA A 306 6.44 7.14 8.78
CA ALA A 306 6.68 8.32 7.97
C ALA A 306 6.42 9.56 8.83
N GLN A 307 7.17 10.63 8.60
CA GLN A 307 6.87 11.92 9.22
C GLN A 307 5.85 12.64 8.32
N ALA A 308 4.72 13.04 8.88
CA ALA A 308 3.83 13.99 8.22
C ALA A 308 4.51 15.36 8.21
N ASN A 309 4.63 15.97 7.02
CA ASN A 309 5.13 17.35 6.84
C ASN A 309 3.99 18.32 7.02
#